data_1482b6af8b82e06eb3b76bbdcd41de9e
#
_entry.id   1482b6af8b82e06eb3b76bbdcd41de9e
#
_cell.length_a   1.000
_cell.length_b   1.000
_cell.length_c   1.000
_cell.angle_alpha   90.00
_cell.angle_beta   90.00
_cell.angle_gamma   90.00
#
_symmetry.space_group_name_H-M   'P 1'
#
loop_
_entity.id
_entity.type
_entity.pdbx_description
1 polymer ?
#
loop_
_entity_poly.entity_id
_entity_poly.type
_entity_poly.pdbx_seq_one_letter_code
_entity_poly.pdbx_strand_id
1 'polypeptide(L)'
;MRIALAQILSGTEPSANLRLVADYARRAADEGAKLVVFPEATMCRFGVPLAAIAEPITGPWADGVRGIAAQAGITVAAGMFVPAADGRVTNTVIATGPGVDTHYDKIHLYDAFGFTESRIVVPGQEPVVIDLDGVGVGLTTCYDIRFPELYTELARRGAKLITVSASWGSGRGKLDQWTLLARARALDSTSFIAATDQAHPRGTLPGSAAPTGVGGSLVASPLGEVLASAGSDPELVVTDIAVDSVAAARDTIAVLRNRSEFAQIDEAESRG
;
A
#
# COMPACT_ATOMS: atom_id res chain seq x y z
N MET A 1 7.32 -11.76 -13.37
CA MET A 1 5.97 -11.15 -13.24
C MET A 1 6.10 -9.67 -13.48
N ARG A 2 5.26 -9.09 -14.37
CA ARG A 2 5.25 -7.63 -14.59
C ARG A 2 4.22 -6.96 -13.70
N ILE A 3 4.63 -5.88 -13.01
CA ILE A 3 3.80 -5.09 -12.11
C ILE A 3 3.87 -3.62 -12.47
N ALA A 4 2.85 -2.85 -12.07
CA ALA A 4 2.77 -1.43 -12.28
C ALA A 4 2.46 -0.68 -10.97
N LEU A 5 3.08 0.48 -10.77
CA LEU A 5 2.78 1.43 -9.71
C LEU A 5 2.16 2.67 -10.35
N ALA A 6 0.93 2.96 -10.00
CA ALA A 6 0.20 4.12 -10.49
C ALA A 6 0.35 5.29 -9.52
N GLN A 7 1.45 6.03 -9.62
CA GLN A 7 1.63 7.27 -8.86
C GLN A 7 0.69 8.35 -9.42
N ILE A 8 -0.45 8.51 -8.77
CA ILE A 8 -1.48 9.50 -9.17
C ILE A 8 -1.55 10.64 -8.16
N LEU A 9 -2.24 11.70 -8.50
CA LEU A 9 -2.65 12.74 -7.57
C LEU A 9 -4.18 12.72 -7.44
N SER A 10 -4.68 12.09 -6.38
CA SER A 10 -6.12 12.01 -6.12
C SER A 10 -6.72 13.37 -5.76
N GLY A 11 -7.89 13.66 -6.31
CA GLY A 11 -8.73 14.80 -5.93
C GLY A 11 -9.69 14.47 -4.79
N THR A 12 -10.68 15.34 -4.60
CA THR A 12 -11.76 15.16 -3.61
C THR A 12 -13.00 14.46 -4.16
N GLU A 13 -13.08 14.29 -5.49
CA GLU A 13 -14.24 13.73 -6.17
C GLU A 13 -14.03 12.25 -6.52
N PRO A 14 -14.69 11.29 -5.83
CA PRO A 14 -14.49 9.86 -6.05
C PRO A 14 -14.69 9.43 -7.50
N SER A 15 -15.70 9.98 -8.19
CA SER A 15 -15.95 9.67 -9.60
C SER A 15 -14.85 10.14 -10.56
N ALA A 16 -14.20 11.27 -10.25
CA ALA A 16 -13.05 11.75 -11.02
C ALA A 16 -11.82 10.85 -10.79
N ASN A 17 -11.61 10.42 -9.56
CA ASN A 17 -10.51 9.52 -9.20
C ASN A 17 -10.73 8.13 -9.80
N LEU A 18 -11.98 7.64 -9.88
CA LEU A 18 -12.29 6.36 -10.55
C LEU A 18 -11.90 6.41 -12.04
N ARG A 19 -12.03 7.57 -12.71
CA ARG A 19 -11.53 7.74 -14.10
C ARG A 19 -10.01 7.67 -14.18
N LEU A 20 -9.28 8.18 -13.16
CA LEU A 20 -7.83 8.00 -13.09
C LEU A 20 -7.47 6.52 -12.92
N VAL A 21 -8.20 5.79 -12.05
CA VAL A 21 -8.01 4.34 -11.90
C VAL A 21 -8.20 3.64 -13.24
N ALA A 22 -9.25 3.97 -13.99
CA ALA A 22 -9.52 3.37 -15.30
C ALA A 22 -8.38 3.65 -16.32
N ASP A 23 -7.91 4.89 -16.42
CA ASP A 23 -6.83 5.24 -17.35
C ASP A 23 -5.52 4.51 -17.01
N TYR A 24 -5.10 4.55 -15.74
CA TYR A 24 -3.86 3.92 -15.33
C TYR A 24 -3.92 2.38 -15.39
N ALA A 25 -5.06 1.78 -15.04
CA ALA A 25 -5.25 0.31 -15.15
C ALA A 25 -5.18 -0.14 -16.62
N ARG A 26 -5.83 0.57 -17.53
CA ARG A 26 -5.74 0.31 -18.97
C ARG A 26 -4.29 0.41 -19.45
N ARG A 27 -3.58 1.50 -19.14
CA ARG A 27 -2.17 1.69 -19.52
C ARG A 27 -1.27 0.61 -18.95
N ALA A 28 -1.48 0.19 -17.69
CA ALA A 28 -0.75 -0.91 -17.07
C ALA A 28 -0.99 -2.24 -17.81
N ALA A 29 -2.24 -2.50 -18.22
CA ALA A 29 -2.60 -3.68 -19.01
C ALA A 29 -1.97 -3.65 -20.41
N ASP A 30 -1.98 -2.49 -21.08
CA ASP A 30 -1.33 -2.29 -22.39
C ASP A 30 0.18 -2.58 -22.33
N GLU A 31 0.83 -2.30 -21.19
CA GLU A 31 2.24 -2.64 -20.92
C GLU A 31 2.43 -4.09 -20.44
N GLY A 32 1.36 -4.88 -20.33
CA GLY A 32 1.39 -6.29 -19.94
C GLY A 32 1.55 -6.55 -18.44
N ALA A 33 1.24 -5.58 -17.58
CA ALA A 33 1.25 -5.78 -16.14
C ALA A 33 0.15 -6.77 -15.71
N LYS A 34 0.42 -7.56 -14.66
CA LYS A 34 -0.55 -8.46 -14.02
C LYS A 34 -1.23 -7.83 -12.81
N LEU A 35 -0.55 -6.85 -12.21
CA LEU A 35 -0.99 -6.10 -11.04
C LEU A 35 -0.68 -4.62 -11.25
N VAL A 36 -1.66 -3.76 -10.95
CA VAL A 36 -1.42 -2.33 -10.76
C VAL A 36 -1.77 -1.93 -9.33
N VAL A 37 -0.84 -1.24 -8.68
CA VAL A 37 -0.99 -0.75 -7.30
C VAL A 37 -1.21 0.75 -7.34
N PHE A 38 -2.31 1.19 -6.73
CA PHE A 38 -2.65 2.59 -6.53
C PHE A 38 -2.31 3.03 -5.10
N PRO A 39 -2.19 4.34 -4.86
CA PRO A 39 -1.92 4.88 -3.53
C PRO A 39 -3.03 4.63 -2.51
N GLU A 40 -2.73 4.86 -1.22
CA GLU A 40 -3.71 5.14 -0.18
C GLU A 40 -4.57 6.33 -0.60
N ALA A 41 -5.83 6.37 -0.15
CA ALA A 41 -6.74 7.49 -0.44
C ALA A 41 -6.95 7.75 -1.95
N THR A 42 -6.88 6.70 -2.77
CA THR A 42 -7.16 6.77 -4.21
C THR A 42 -8.60 7.22 -4.47
N MET A 43 -9.57 6.70 -3.71
CA MET A 43 -10.98 7.09 -3.80
C MET A 43 -11.16 8.59 -3.57
N CYS A 44 -10.51 9.14 -2.57
CA CYS A 44 -10.57 10.55 -2.22
C CYS A 44 -9.36 10.92 -1.35
N ARG A 45 -8.65 12.00 -1.69
CA ARG A 45 -7.51 12.46 -0.90
C ARG A 45 -7.90 12.85 0.53
N PHE A 46 -6.96 12.75 1.44
CA PHE A 46 -7.11 13.29 2.80
C PHE A 46 -7.33 14.82 2.81
N GLY A 47 -7.83 15.33 3.95
CA GLY A 47 -8.11 16.75 4.15
C GLY A 47 -9.56 17.15 3.91
N VAL A 48 -10.45 16.17 3.74
CA VAL A 48 -11.92 16.33 3.69
C VAL A 48 -12.57 15.39 4.71
N PRO A 49 -13.85 15.60 5.10
CA PRO A 49 -14.58 14.69 5.98
C PRO A 49 -14.78 13.32 5.30
N LEU A 50 -14.01 12.31 5.70
CA LEU A 50 -14.00 10.99 5.05
C LEU A 50 -15.33 10.25 5.21
N ALA A 51 -16.02 10.39 6.34
CA ALA A 51 -17.32 9.74 6.56
C ALA A 51 -18.39 10.16 5.53
N ALA A 52 -18.26 11.36 4.95
CA ALA A 52 -19.22 11.85 3.97
C ALA A 52 -19.03 11.21 2.57
N ILE A 53 -17.85 10.65 2.30
CA ILE A 53 -17.51 10.08 0.99
C ILE A 53 -17.27 8.56 1.06
N ALA A 54 -17.25 8.00 2.27
CA ALA A 54 -17.05 6.57 2.47
C ALA A 54 -18.24 5.77 1.90
N GLU A 55 -17.94 4.66 1.22
CA GLU A 55 -18.91 3.75 0.66
C GLU A 55 -18.66 2.31 1.14
N PRO A 56 -19.68 1.47 1.26
CA PRO A 56 -19.49 0.04 1.53
C PRO A 56 -18.54 -0.61 0.53
N ILE A 57 -17.86 -1.68 0.94
CA ILE A 57 -16.98 -2.46 0.04
C ILE A 57 -17.78 -3.08 -1.14
N THR A 58 -19.09 -3.14 -1.04
CA THR A 58 -20.04 -3.52 -2.09
C THR A 58 -20.73 -2.31 -2.72
N GLY A 59 -20.19 -1.11 -2.51
CA GLY A 59 -20.75 0.13 -3.02
C GLY A 59 -20.29 0.47 -4.44
N PRO A 60 -20.88 1.54 -5.02
CA PRO A 60 -20.65 1.92 -6.43
C PRO A 60 -19.19 2.15 -6.80
N TRP A 61 -18.38 2.74 -5.89
CA TRP A 61 -16.97 2.99 -6.18
C TRP A 61 -16.18 1.67 -6.27
N ALA A 62 -16.37 0.76 -5.32
CA ALA A 62 -15.72 -0.55 -5.34
C ALA A 62 -16.16 -1.37 -6.55
N ASP A 63 -17.45 -1.33 -6.92
CA ASP A 63 -17.98 -1.99 -8.13
C ASP A 63 -17.39 -1.38 -9.40
N GLY A 64 -17.15 -0.07 -9.40
CA GLY A 64 -16.42 0.60 -10.46
C GLY A 64 -14.98 0.09 -10.62
N VAL A 65 -14.24 -0.11 -9.51
CA VAL A 65 -12.89 -0.71 -9.53
C VAL A 65 -12.94 -2.15 -10.04
N ARG A 66 -13.92 -2.96 -9.62
CA ARG A 66 -14.15 -4.34 -10.14
C ARG A 66 -14.37 -4.34 -11.64
N GLY A 67 -15.24 -3.44 -12.12
CA GLY A 67 -15.49 -3.27 -13.56
C GLY A 67 -14.24 -2.90 -14.35
N ILE A 68 -13.43 -1.99 -13.83
CA ILE A 68 -12.16 -1.57 -14.43
C ILE A 68 -11.18 -2.75 -14.48
N ALA A 69 -11.00 -3.47 -13.39
CA ALA A 69 -10.11 -4.64 -13.31
C ALA A 69 -10.54 -5.74 -14.31
N ALA A 70 -11.84 -6.01 -14.40
CA ALA A 70 -12.40 -6.97 -15.35
C ALA A 70 -12.17 -6.54 -16.81
N GLN A 71 -12.36 -5.26 -17.15
CA GLN A 71 -12.13 -4.73 -18.50
C GLN A 71 -10.66 -4.75 -18.88
N ALA A 72 -9.77 -4.41 -17.94
CA ALA A 72 -8.33 -4.42 -18.15
C ALA A 72 -7.72 -5.84 -18.12
N GLY A 73 -8.42 -6.81 -17.53
CA GLY A 73 -7.93 -8.20 -17.39
C GLY A 73 -6.74 -8.34 -16.45
N ILE A 74 -6.55 -7.39 -15.53
CA ILE A 74 -5.45 -7.38 -14.54
C ILE A 74 -5.99 -7.16 -13.13
N THR A 75 -5.18 -7.46 -12.12
CA THR A 75 -5.53 -7.15 -10.73
C THR A 75 -5.24 -5.68 -10.42
N VAL A 76 -6.20 -5.03 -9.78
CA VAL A 76 -6.13 -3.65 -9.30
C VAL A 76 -6.14 -3.66 -7.77
N ALA A 77 -5.15 -3.01 -7.13
CA ALA A 77 -5.15 -2.72 -5.71
C ALA A 77 -5.28 -1.20 -5.51
N ALA A 78 -6.37 -0.72 -4.89
CA ALA A 78 -6.65 0.71 -4.78
C ALA A 78 -7.23 1.10 -3.41
N GLY A 79 -6.79 2.24 -2.87
CA GLY A 79 -7.24 2.75 -1.58
C GLY A 79 -8.64 3.36 -1.61
N MET A 80 -9.48 3.02 -0.64
CA MET A 80 -10.82 3.56 -0.44
C MET A 80 -11.15 3.72 1.05
N PHE A 81 -12.28 4.32 1.36
CA PHE A 81 -12.80 4.42 2.72
C PHE A 81 -14.15 3.71 2.84
N VAL A 82 -14.28 2.86 3.87
CA VAL A 82 -15.51 2.09 4.12
C VAL A 82 -16.14 2.54 5.44
N PRO A 83 -17.46 2.76 5.55
CA PRO A 83 -18.11 3.15 6.79
C PRO A 83 -17.94 2.07 7.88
N ALA A 84 -17.56 2.48 9.08
CA ALA A 84 -17.54 1.62 10.26
C ALA A 84 -18.80 1.80 11.11
N ALA A 85 -19.12 0.80 11.95
CA ALA A 85 -20.35 0.76 12.73
C ALA A 85 -20.44 1.87 13.78
N ASP A 86 -19.32 2.45 14.22
CA ASP A 86 -19.25 3.50 15.23
C ASP A 86 -19.23 4.93 14.66
N GLY A 87 -19.50 5.08 13.35
CA GLY A 87 -19.52 6.36 12.64
C GLY A 87 -18.16 6.83 12.13
N ARG A 88 -17.07 6.08 12.41
CA ARG A 88 -15.77 6.26 11.78
C ARG A 88 -15.75 5.54 10.43
N VAL A 89 -14.57 5.46 9.81
CA VAL A 89 -14.33 4.70 8.58
C VAL A 89 -13.20 3.70 8.78
N THR A 90 -13.08 2.67 7.92
CA THR A 90 -11.82 1.95 7.72
C THR A 90 -11.06 2.57 6.54
N ASN A 91 -9.74 2.54 6.62
CA ASN A 91 -8.84 2.91 5.53
C ASN A 91 -8.47 1.61 4.82
N THR A 92 -9.08 1.38 3.67
CA THR A 92 -9.18 0.07 3.04
C THR A 92 -8.48 0.07 1.68
N VAL A 93 -7.76 -0.99 1.37
CA VAL A 93 -7.30 -1.31 0.01
C VAL A 93 -8.18 -2.42 -0.54
N ILE A 94 -8.98 -2.13 -1.58
CA ILE A 94 -9.63 -3.17 -2.37
C ILE A 94 -8.61 -3.78 -3.32
N ALA A 95 -8.56 -5.12 -3.40
CA ALA A 95 -7.78 -5.87 -4.38
C ALA A 95 -8.72 -6.76 -5.18
N THR A 96 -8.86 -6.47 -6.48
CA THR A 96 -9.81 -7.16 -7.35
C THR A 96 -9.24 -7.38 -8.75
N GLY A 97 -9.60 -8.51 -9.38
CA GLY A 97 -9.13 -8.89 -10.71
C GLY A 97 -9.35 -10.38 -10.98
N PRO A 98 -8.69 -10.96 -11.99
CA PRO A 98 -8.83 -12.38 -12.30
C PRO A 98 -8.51 -13.27 -11.09
N GLY A 99 -9.53 -13.97 -10.56
CA GLY A 99 -9.39 -14.88 -9.41
C GLY A 99 -9.21 -14.20 -8.05
N VAL A 100 -9.29 -12.88 -7.97
CA VAL A 100 -9.12 -12.10 -6.73
C VAL A 100 -10.29 -11.14 -6.55
N ASP A 101 -10.92 -11.16 -5.37
CA ASP A 101 -11.82 -10.09 -4.91
C ASP A 101 -11.83 -10.09 -3.38
N THR A 102 -11.05 -9.20 -2.79
CA THR A 102 -10.87 -9.06 -1.35
C THR A 102 -10.48 -7.64 -0.97
N HIS A 103 -10.26 -7.40 0.32
CA HIS A 103 -9.77 -6.11 0.81
C HIS A 103 -8.85 -6.30 2.01
N TYR A 104 -8.09 -5.26 2.30
CA TYR A 104 -7.24 -5.12 3.47
C TYR A 104 -7.58 -3.81 4.17
N ASP A 105 -7.87 -3.85 5.45
CA ASP A 105 -8.04 -2.67 6.30
C ASP A 105 -6.72 -2.36 7.01
N LYS A 106 -6.28 -1.11 6.92
CA LYS A 106 -5.04 -0.62 7.53
C LYS A 106 -4.97 -0.97 9.01
N ILE A 107 -3.90 -1.68 9.41
CA ILE A 107 -3.71 -2.15 10.78
C ILE A 107 -3.12 -1.04 11.66
N HIS A 108 -2.05 -0.39 11.22
CA HIS A 108 -1.35 0.61 12.02
C HIS A 108 -1.78 2.02 11.60
N LEU A 109 -2.54 2.68 12.48
CA LEU A 109 -3.03 4.02 12.24
C LEU A 109 -1.96 5.07 12.52
N TYR A 110 -1.99 6.16 11.75
CA TYR A 110 -1.01 7.24 11.82
C TYR A 110 -1.34 8.20 12.97
N ASP A 111 -1.01 7.76 14.20
CA ASP A 111 -1.10 8.58 15.41
C ASP A 111 0.30 9.11 15.75
N ALA A 112 0.81 10.02 14.92
CA ALA A 112 2.17 10.55 15.04
C ALA A 112 2.30 11.93 14.40
N PHE A 113 3.34 12.67 14.76
CA PHE A 113 3.67 13.99 14.22
C PHE A 113 2.51 15.00 14.35
N GLY A 114 1.70 14.91 15.41
CA GLY A 114 0.57 15.79 15.66
C GLY A 114 -0.72 15.42 14.89
N PHE A 115 -0.69 14.34 14.11
CA PHE A 115 -1.86 13.75 13.48
C PHE A 115 -2.40 12.59 14.33
N THR A 116 -3.71 12.39 14.37
CA THR A 116 -4.36 11.30 15.11
C THR A 116 -5.43 10.68 14.22
N GLU A 117 -4.99 9.68 13.40
CA GLU A 117 -5.86 8.99 12.46
C GLU A 117 -6.95 8.18 13.18
N SER A 118 -6.64 7.63 14.36
CA SER A 118 -7.58 6.83 15.17
C SER A 118 -8.85 7.54 15.60
N ARG A 119 -8.88 8.88 15.53
CA ARG A 119 -10.11 9.65 15.78
C ARG A 119 -11.19 9.44 14.73
N ILE A 120 -10.79 9.13 13.50
CA ILE A 120 -11.67 9.03 12.33
C ILE A 120 -11.62 7.68 11.64
N VAL A 121 -10.58 6.87 11.92
CA VAL A 121 -10.36 5.56 11.30
C VAL A 121 -10.38 4.47 12.37
N VAL A 122 -11.01 3.34 12.06
CA VAL A 122 -10.96 2.09 12.84
C VAL A 122 -9.82 1.23 12.31
N PRO A 123 -8.93 0.67 13.15
CA PRO A 123 -7.85 -0.19 12.68
C PRO A 123 -8.38 -1.54 12.21
N GLY A 124 -7.76 -2.09 11.16
CA GLY A 124 -7.86 -3.51 10.80
C GLY A 124 -7.11 -4.39 11.78
N GLN A 125 -7.28 -5.71 11.64
CA GLN A 125 -6.63 -6.69 12.54
C GLN A 125 -5.96 -7.82 11.77
N GLU A 126 -6.34 -8.07 10.51
CA GLU A 126 -5.94 -9.23 9.74
C GLU A 126 -4.93 -8.88 8.65
N PRO A 127 -3.70 -9.44 8.70
CA PRO A 127 -2.78 -9.42 7.56
C PRO A 127 -3.34 -10.22 6.39
N VAL A 128 -3.35 -9.61 5.19
CA VAL A 128 -3.93 -10.20 3.97
C VAL A 128 -2.85 -10.53 2.96
N VAL A 129 -2.87 -11.77 2.46
CA VAL A 129 -2.09 -12.23 1.31
C VAL A 129 -3.05 -12.78 0.27
N ILE A 130 -2.98 -12.24 -0.94
CA ILE A 130 -3.73 -12.73 -2.10
C ILE A 130 -2.84 -13.63 -2.98
N ASP A 131 -3.43 -14.52 -3.74
CA ASP A 131 -2.72 -15.32 -4.75
C ASP A 131 -2.93 -14.72 -6.14
N LEU A 132 -1.83 -14.41 -6.83
CA LEU A 132 -1.83 -13.99 -8.23
C LEU A 132 -1.06 -15.00 -9.07
N ASP A 133 -1.77 -15.94 -9.69
CA ASP A 133 -1.17 -16.97 -10.55
C ASP A 133 -0.05 -17.75 -9.81
N GLY A 134 -0.25 -18.10 -8.53
CA GLY A 134 0.72 -18.83 -7.69
C GLY A 134 1.78 -17.92 -7.03
N VAL A 135 1.62 -16.60 -7.12
CA VAL A 135 2.47 -15.62 -6.43
C VAL A 135 1.70 -15.01 -5.27
N GLY A 136 2.12 -15.28 -4.04
CA GLY A 136 1.58 -14.61 -2.85
C GLY A 136 1.93 -13.12 -2.85
N VAL A 137 0.91 -12.25 -2.73
CA VAL A 137 1.04 -10.79 -2.66
C VAL A 137 0.42 -10.28 -1.37
N GLY A 138 1.24 -9.72 -0.48
CA GLY A 138 0.82 -9.07 0.76
C GLY A 138 0.31 -7.66 0.52
N LEU A 139 -0.74 -7.25 1.25
CA LEU A 139 -1.30 -5.90 1.18
C LEU A 139 -0.95 -5.12 2.44
N THR A 140 -0.45 -3.89 2.28
CA THR A 140 -0.19 -2.96 3.39
C THR A 140 -0.50 -1.52 3.00
N THR A 141 -0.67 -0.65 4.00
CA THR A 141 -1.02 0.76 3.77
C THR A 141 -0.13 1.70 4.56
N CYS A 142 0.62 2.54 3.88
CA CYS A 142 1.30 3.75 4.36
C CYS A 142 2.06 3.54 5.68
N TYR A 143 1.48 3.91 6.81
CA TYR A 143 2.13 3.84 8.13
C TYR A 143 2.52 2.42 8.55
N ASP A 144 1.87 1.39 8.01
CA ASP A 144 2.25 -0.02 8.20
C ASP A 144 3.72 -0.27 7.85
N ILE A 145 4.31 0.51 6.95
CA ILE A 145 5.72 0.36 6.55
C ILE A 145 6.71 0.57 7.71
N ARG A 146 6.27 1.17 8.82
CA ARG A 146 7.10 1.37 10.02
C ARG A 146 7.16 0.15 10.93
N PHE A 147 6.34 -0.86 10.70
CA PHE A 147 6.17 -2.03 11.54
C PHE A 147 6.69 -3.29 10.84
N PRO A 148 7.99 -3.64 11.02
CA PRO A 148 8.63 -4.78 10.35
C PRO A 148 7.94 -6.11 10.63
N GLU A 149 7.28 -6.24 11.79
CA GLU A 149 6.58 -7.46 12.20
C GLU A 149 5.47 -7.85 11.21
N LEU A 150 4.72 -6.86 10.68
CA LEU A 150 3.69 -7.11 9.68
C LEU A 150 4.30 -7.67 8.38
N TYR A 151 5.44 -7.14 7.95
CA TYR A 151 6.12 -7.57 6.71
C TYR A 151 6.69 -8.97 6.85
N THR A 152 7.29 -9.28 7.99
CA THR A 152 7.77 -10.64 8.27
C THR A 152 6.63 -11.64 8.38
N GLU A 153 5.48 -11.24 8.96
CA GLU A 153 4.30 -12.09 9.02
C GLU A 153 3.69 -12.35 7.63
N LEU A 154 3.56 -11.33 6.79
CA LEU A 154 3.12 -11.51 5.40
C LEU A 154 4.04 -12.45 4.63
N ALA A 155 5.35 -12.31 4.79
CA ALA A 155 6.32 -13.22 4.16
C ALA A 155 6.19 -14.67 4.66
N ARG A 156 5.89 -14.88 5.98
CA ARG A 156 5.61 -16.21 6.57
C ARG A 156 4.31 -16.81 6.04
N ARG A 157 3.31 -15.98 5.73
CA ARG A 157 2.05 -16.36 5.07
C ARG A 157 2.21 -16.61 3.57
N GLY A 158 3.43 -16.54 3.03
CA GLY A 158 3.74 -16.88 1.65
C GLY A 158 3.88 -15.68 0.69
N ALA A 159 3.81 -14.44 1.17
CA ALA A 159 4.02 -13.29 0.31
C ALA A 159 5.45 -13.28 -0.26
N LYS A 160 5.56 -13.17 -1.57
CA LYS A 160 6.80 -12.96 -2.33
C LYS A 160 6.92 -11.52 -2.82
N LEU A 161 5.80 -10.83 -2.92
CA LEU A 161 5.65 -9.40 -3.17
C LEU A 161 4.79 -8.82 -2.07
N ILE A 162 5.13 -7.63 -1.56
CA ILE A 162 4.29 -6.89 -0.61
C ILE A 162 4.06 -5.50 -1.19
N THR A 163 2.79 -5.12 -1.32
CA THR A 163 2.39 -3.80 -1.79
C THR A 163 2.25 -2.83 -0.62
N VAL A 164 2.62 -1.58 -0.84
CA VAL A 164 2.40 -0.49 0.10
C VAL A 164 1.67 0.62 -0.63
N SER A 165 0.38 0.78 -0.38
CA SER A 165 -0.42 1.90 -0.87
C SER A 165 -0.29 3.07 0.09
N ALA A 166 0.26 4.23 -0.33
CA ALA A 166 0.56 5.32 0.58
C ALA A 166 0.05 6.68 0.11
N SER A 167 -0.18 7.55 1.09
CA SER A 167 -0.26 9.00 0.96
C SER A 167 0.70 9.58 2.00
N TRP A 168 1.99 9.59 1.66
CA TRP A 168 3.07 9.86 2.62
C TRP A 168 3.11 11.33 3.01
N GLY A 169 3.36 11.61 4.28
CA GLY A 169 3.46 12.97 4.76
C GLY A 169 4.68 13.70 4.20
N SER A 170 4.48 14.90 3.67
CA SER A 170 5.57 15.75 3.16
C SER A 170 6.41 16.36 4.28
N GLY A 171 7.62 16.84 3.94
CA GLY A 171 8.54 17.50 4.85
C GLY A 171 10.00 17.10 4.67
N ARG A 172 10.90 17.75 5.42
CA ARG A 172 12.35 17.49 5.33
C ARG A 172 12.66 16.02 5.66
N GLY A 173 13.40 15.35 4.77
CA GLY A 173 13.84 13.95 4.93
C GLY A 173 12.72 12.91 4.78
N LYS A 174 11.49 13.29 4.42
CA LYS A 174 10.38 12.34 4.32
C LYS A 174 10.50 11.39 3.14
N LEU A 175 11.00 11.87 2.00
CA LEU A 175 11.28 11.02 0.84
C LEU A 175 12.40 10.01 1.15
N ASP A 176 13.46 10.45 1.84
CA ASP A 176 14.56 9.56 2.26
C ASP A 176 14.05 8.47 3.22
N GLN A 177 13.20 8.85 4.20
CA GLN A 177 12.56 7.87 5.09
C GLN A 177 11.69 6.87 4.34
N TRP A 178 10.91 7.32 3.35
CA TRP A 178 10.08 6.47 2.50
C TRP A 178 10.92 5.42 1.78
N THR A 179 11.94 5.86 1.06
CA THR A 179 12.86 4.99 0.31
C THR A 179 13.61 4.02 1.24
N LEU A 180 14.12 4.53 2.38
CA LEU A 180 14.82 3.70 3.37
C LEU A 180 13.91 2.61 3.93
N LEU A 181 12.68 2.96 4.32
CA LEU A 181 11.75 2.01 4.90
C LEU A 181 11.32 0.94 3.89
N ALA A 182 11.02 1.31 2.65
CA ALA A 182 10.67 0.34 1.61
C ALA A 182 11.80 -0.69 1.39
N ARG A 183 13.04 -0.23 1.32
CA ARG A 183 14.22 -1.09 1.20
C ARG A 183 14.46 -1.96 2.44
N ALA A 184 14.27 -1.39 3.63
CA ALA A 184 14.38 -2.13 4.88
C ALA A 184 13.33 -3.24 4.97
N ARG A 185 12.05 -2.95 4.62
CA ARG A 185 10.99 -3.97 4.60
C ARG A 185 11.28 -5.09 3.61
N ALA A 186 11.90 -4.78 2.46
CA ALA A 186 12.33 -5.80 1.52
C ALA A 186 13.35 -6.76 2.13
N LEU A 187 14.35 -6.24 2.86
CA LEU A 187 15.36 -7.04 3.56
C LEU A 187 14.77 -7.84 4.73
N ASP A 188 13.92 -7.24 5.56
CA ASP A 188 13.30 -7.87 6.73
C ASP A 188 12.40 -9.05 6.34
N SER A 189 11.68 -8.92 5.22
CA SER A 189 10.73 -9.92 4.72
C SER A 189 11.33 -10.84 3.65
N THR A 190 12.50 -10.49 3.10
CA THR A 190 13.07 -11.14 1.92
C THR A 190 12.04 -11.29 0.79
N SER A 191 11.28 -10.22 0.56
CA SER A 191 10.23 -10.15 -0.45
C SER A 191 10.43 -8.89 -1.30
N PHE A 192 9.88 -8.87 -2.53
CA PHE A 192 9.78 -7.62 -3.28
C PHE A 192 8.84 -6.66 -2.55
N ILE A 193 9.15 -5.36 -2.58
CA ILE A 193 8.27 -4.30 -2.10
C ILE A 193 7.86 -3.41 -3.26
N ALA A 194 6.56 -3.29 -3.50
CA ALA A 194 5.96 -2.39 -4.47
C ALA A 194 5.28 -1.23 -3.71
N ALA A 195 6.03 -0.16 -3.48
CA ALA A 195 5.61 0.97 -2.67
C ALA A 195 5.11 2.11 -3.58
N THR A 196 3.80 2.37 -3.54
CA THR A 196 3.11 3.36 -4.39
C THR A 196 2.60 4.51 -3.54
N ASP A 197 3.15 5.70 -3.75
CA ASP A 197 2.73 6.92 -3.05
C ASP A 197 1.86 7.81 -3.97
N GLN A 198 1.08 8.69 -3.36
CA GLN A 198 0.48 9.83 -4.08
C GLN A 198 1.60 10.70 -4.65
N ALA A 199 1.41 11.20 -5.87
CA ALA A 199 2.29 12.21 -6.45
C ALA A 199 2.34 13.45 -5.54
N HIS A 200 3.47 14.15 -5.52
CA HIS A 200 3.61 15.37 -4.73
C HIS A 200 2.72 16.48 -5.32
N PRO A 201 1.80 17.05 -4.52
CA PRO A 201 0.99 18.16 -4.99
C PRO A 201 1.86 19.41 -5.22
N ARG A 202 1.72 20.02 -6.39
CA ARG A 202 2.39 21.30 -6.66
C ARG A 202 1.62 22.42 -5.94
N GLY A 203 2.22 22.95 -4.88
CA GLY A 203 1.63 24.02 -4.06
C GLY A 203 0.93 23.49 -2.81
N THR A 204 0.26 24.40 -2.08
CA THR A 204 -0.46 24.10 -0.85
C THR A 204 -1.89 23.66 -1.16
N LEU A 205 -2.25 22.46 -0.78
CA LEU A 205 -3.64 21.98 -0.88
C LEU A 205 -4.46 22.48 0.32
N PRO A 206 -5.77 22.81 0.15
CA PRO A 206 -6.66 23.03 1.27
C PRO A 206 -6.66 21.81 2.20
N GLY A 207 -6.58 22.04 3.53
CA GLY A 207 -6.43 20.95 4.52
C GLY A 207 -5.00 20.39 4.63
N SER A 208 -3.99 21.19 4.32
CA SER A 208 -2.57 20.82 4.15
C SER A 208 -1.85 20.22 5.36
N ALA A 209 -2.49 20.09 6.53
CA ALA A 209 -1.95 19.30 7.64
C ALA A 209 -2.09 17.79 7.40
N ALA A 210 -2.93 17.37 6.46
CA ALA A 210 -3.10 15.96 6.09
C ALA A 210 -1.96 15.47 5.18
N PRO A 211 -1.59 14.18 5.25
CA PRO A 211 -0.62 13.60 4.33
C PRO A 211 -1.16 13.60 2.90
N THR A 212 -0.37 14.14 1.96
CA THR A 212 -0.81 14.36 0.57
C THR A 212 0.09 13.72 -0.47
N GLY A 213 1.12 13.01 -0.05
CA GLY A 213 2.08 12.37 -0.93
C GLY A 213 3.38 13.16 -1.10
N VAL A 214 4.44 12.45 -1.39
CA VAL A 214 5.77 12.99 -1.74
C VAL A 214 6.24 12.51 -3.11
N GLY A 215 5.48 11.63 -3.76
CA GLY A 215 5.92 10.86 -4.92
C GLY A 215 6.97 9.82 -4.54
N GLY A 216 7.90 9.53 -5.46
CA GLY A 216 8.97 8.58 -5.20
C GLY A 216 8.49 7.15 -5.01
N SER A 217 7.40 6.76 -5.67
CA SER A 217 6.99 5.36 -5.74
C SER A 217 8.13 4.51 -6.24
N LEU A 218 8.32 3.32 -5.66
CA LEU A 218 9.47 2.46 -5.99
C LEU A 218 9.17 0.98 -5.85
N VAL A 219 9.95 0.17 -6.58
CA VAL A 219 10.01 -1.27 -6.40
C VAL A 219 11.39 -1.63 -5.85
N ALA A 220 11.42 -2.32 -4.69
CA ALA A 220 12.65 -2.85 -4.11
C ALA A 220 12.72 -4.36 -4.25
N SER A 221 13.92 -4.89 -4.57
CA SER A 221 14.21 -6.33 -4.61
C SER A 221 14.29 -6.92 -3.20
N PRO A 222 14.19 -8.25 -3.03
CA PRO A 222 14.38 -8.92 -1.74
C PRO A 222 15.73 -8.63 -1.06
N LEU A 223 16.70 -8.12 -1.81
CA LEU A 223 18.03 -7.69 -1.34
C LEU A 223 18.12 -6.19 -1.09
N GLY A 224 17.01 -5.46 -1.14
CA GLY A 224 16.94 -4.03 -0.85
C GLY A 224 17.42 -3.12 -1.99
N GLU A 225 17.62 -3.63 -3.19
CA GLU A 225 17.98 -2.83 -4.37
C GLU A 225 16.73 -2.16 -4.94
N VAL A 226 16.82 -0.90 -5.35
CA VAL A 226 15.74 -0.22 -6.06
C VAL A 226 15.80 -0.61 -7.54
N LEU A 227 14.78 -1.32 -8.01
CA LEU A 227 14.67 -1.79 -9.39
C LEU A 227 14.07 -0.76 -10.32
N ALA A 228 13.12 0.01 -9.82
CA ALA A 228 12.44 1.09 -10.52
C ALA A 228 11.93 2.13 -9.53
N SER A 229 11.87 3.39 -9.94
CA SER A 229 11.32 4.47 -9.11
C SER A 229 10.74 5.58 -9.95
N ALA A 230 9.71 6.26 -9.42
CA ALA A 230 9.14 7.49 -9.96
C ALA A 230 9.83 8.73 -9.39
N GLY A 231 9.62 9.86 -10.05
CA GLY A 231 9.89 11.20 -9.52
C GLY A 231 8.79 11.69 -8.59
N SER A 232 8.58 13.00 -8.57
CA SER A 232 7.54 13.63 -7.73
C SER A 232 6.18 13.76 -8.43
N ASP A 233 6.15 13.72 -9.75
CA ASP A 233 4.96 13.99 -10.58
C ASP A 233 4.12 12.71 -10.78
N PRO A 234 2.86 12.83 -11.25
CA PRO A 234 2.07 11.67 -11.64
C PRO A 234 2.77 10.84 -12.71
N GLU A 235 2.93 9.53 -12.46
CA GLU A 235 3.69 8.64 -13.34
C GLU A 235 3.16 7.20 -13.23
N LEU A 236 3.25 6.42 -14.31
CA LEU A 236 3.07 4.97 -14.30
C LEU A 236 4.43 4.31 -14.38
N VAL A 237 4.87 3.68 -13.29
CA VAL A 237 6.11 2.90 -13.25
C VAL A 237 5.78 1.45 -13.54
N VAL A 238 6.35 0.89 -14.61
CA VAL A 238 6.17 -0.53 -14.97
C VAL A 238 7.52 -1.24 -14.88
N THR A 239 7.55 -2.40 -14.23
CA THR A 239 8.79 -3.19 -14.10
C THR A 239 8.52 -4.68 -14.00
N ASP A 240 9.50 -5.47 -14.38
CA ASP A 240 9.50 -6.92 -14.20
C ASP A 240 10.18 -7.29 -12.88
N ILE A 241 9.55 -8.17 -12.10
CA ILE A 241 10.14 -8.77 -10.90
C ILE A 241 10.40 -10.27 -11.11
N ALA A 242 11.58 -10.72 -10.73
CA ALA A 242 12.01 -12.12 -10.81
C ALA A 242 11.54 -12.87 -9.55
N VAL A 243 10.25 -13.22 -9.48
CA VAL A 243 9.62 -13.82 -8.27
C VAL A 243 10.38 -15.05 -7.75
N ASP A 244 10.99 -15.82 -8.64
CA ASP A 244 11.75 -17.02 -8.28
C ASP A 244 13.04 -16.69 -7.50
N SER A 245 13.56 -15.46 -7.60
CA SER A 245 14.73 -15.02 -6.84
C SER A 245 14.47 -14.89 -5.35
N VAL A 246 13.20 -14.83 -4.91
CA VAL A 246 12.82 -14.76 -3.48
C VAL A 246 13.34 -15.98 -2.72
N ALA A 247 13.28 -17.17 -3.29
CA ALA A 247 13.77 -18.38 -2.64
C ALA A 247 15.28 -18.27 -2.37
N ALA A 248 16.06 -17.88 -3.36
CA ALA A 248 17.50 -17.70 -3.21
C ALA A 248 17.87 -16.59 -2.21
N ALA A 249 17.10 -15.48 -2.18
CA ALA A 249 17.29 -14.43 -1.20
C ALA A 249 17.03 -14.94 0.23
N ARG A 250 15.97 -15.73 0.44
CA ARG A 250 15.62 -16.35 1.74
C ARG A 250 16.69 -17.34 2.22
N ASP A 251 17.32 -18.05 1.31
CA ASP A 251 18.44 -18.95 1.64
C ASP A 251 19.69 -18.15 2.01
N THR A 252 19.97 -17.07 1.30
CA THR A 252 21.17 -16.25 1.50
C THR A 252 21.11 -15.44 2.79
N ILE A 253 20.02 -14.72 3.04
CA ILE A 253 19.89 -13.83 4.21
C ILE A 253 19.30 -14.58 5.41
N ALA A 254 18.40 -15.52 5.19
CA ALA A 254 17.78 -16.42 6.16
C ALA A 254 17.09 -15.73 7.38
N VAL A 255 16.73 -14.45 7.29
CA VAL A 255 16.17 -13.67 8.41
C VAL A 255 14.87 -14.26 8.95
N LEU A 256 14.03 -14.84 8.08
CA LEU A 256 12.77 -15.48 8.50
C LEU A 256 13.00 -16.78 9.28
N ARG A 257 14.07 -17.54 8.95
CA ARG A 257 14.41 -18.81 9.60
C ARG A 257 15.18 -18.61 10.90
N ASN A 258 16.04 -17.60 10.96
CA ASN A 258 16.95 -17.33 12.08
C ASN A 258 16.35 -16.41 13.14
N ARG A 259 15.05 -16.13 13.06
CA ARG A 259 14.34 -15.30 14.04
C ARG A 259 14.31 -16.00 15.40
N SER A 260 14.69 -15.27 16.45
CA SER A 260 14.56 -15.73 17.84
C SER A 260 13.34 -15.11 18.50
N GLU A 261 12.70 -15.86 19.37
CA GLU A 261 11.69 -15.33 20.28
C GLU A 261 12.42 -14.74 21.49
N PHE A 262 12.04 -13.53 21.91
CA PHE A 262 12.56 -12.91 23.12
C PHE A 262 11.72 -13.33 24.32
N ALA A 263 12.35 -13.51 25.48
CA ALA A 263 11.61 -13.68 26.73
C ALA A 263 10.74 -12.44 26.99
N GLN A 264 9.49 -12.65 27.39
CA GLN A 264 8.64 -11.55 27.80
C GLN A 264 9.25 -10.87 29.03
N ILE A 265 9.41 -9.55 29.00
CA ILE A 265 9.79 -8.76 30.16
C ILE A 265 8.51 -8.58 30.98
N ASP A 266 8.50 -9.10 32.22
CA ASP A 266 7.42 -8.82 33.16
C ASP A 266 7.35 -7.31 33.41
N GLU A 267 6.23 -6.67 33.03
CA GLU A 267 6.03 -5.22 33.22
C GLU A 267 6.12 -4.78 34.69
N ALA A 268 6.10 -5.72 35.65
CA ALA A 268 6.25 -5.43 37.06
C ALA A 268 7.69 -4.99 37.45
N GLU A 269 8.73 -5.38 36.70
CA GLU A 269 10.11 -5.02 37.00
C GLU A 269 10.56 -3.69 36.39
N SER A 270 9.82 -3.13 35.42
CA SER A 270 10.18 -1.87 34.73
C SER A 270 9.75 -0.60 35.47
N ARG A 271 9.11 -0.69 36.66
CA ARG A 271 8.64 0.46 37.48
C ARG A 271 9.41 0.62 38.79
N GLY A 272 10.61 0.05 38.89
CA GLY A 272 11.51 0.22 40.03
C GLY A 272 12.47 1.39 39.90
#